data_d310f9c5c00d290229b5e0a043fcc614
#
_entry.id   d310f9c5c00d290229b5e0a043fcc614
#
_cell.length_a   1.000
_cell.length_b   1.000
_cell.length_c   1.000
_cell.angle_alpha   90.00
_cell.angle_beta   90.00
_cell.angle_gamma   90.00
#
_symmetry.space_group_name_H-M   'P 1'
#
loop_
_entity.id
_entity.type
_entity.pdbx_description
1 polymer ?
#
loop_
_entity_poly.entity_id
_entity_poly.type
_entity_poly.pdbx_seq_one_letter_code
_entity_poly.pdbx_strand_id
1 'polypeptide(L)'
;MLNSPVLSIITVSAFDEIRLSKTMNSLARVSKNVEYIVVIPENDLGSKNIWEKFKKDFNSTTKIIHDKNIGVYEAMNLGVSQATGEYVCFWNSGDELISSDSLDILIEALQSAAPLWLICQGDFTWHKPLILDNSELKGFVLHEPAKFISHQTVIARKSFFDNLNGFNTRFKVAADTAQIILMSQITMPYFANIQVVRVETPNFASHYQRRSRSEIVLISLLYLRGTKRVKAFHNIVKAELIFLYNKFTRKRI
;
A
#
# COMPACT_ATOMS: atom_id res chain seq x y z
N MET A 1 0.90 31.44 6.12
CA MET A 1 1.70 30.20 6.13
C MET A 1 0.88 29.17 5.35
N LEU A 2 1.43 28.58 4.29
CA LEU A 2 0.77 27.47 3.62
C LEU A 2 0.75 26.31 4.63
N ASN A 3 -0.44 25.87 5.04
CA ASN A 3 -0.56 24.71 5.92
C ASN A 3 0.08 23.52 5.22
N SER A 4 0.94 22.78 5.93
CA SER A 4 1.53 21.54 5.41
C SER A 4 0.40 20.57 5.03
N PRO A 5 0.57 19.76 3.96
CA PRO A 5 -0.41 18.77 3.58
C PRO A 5 -0.69 17.80 4.73
N VAL A 6 -1.93 17.35 4.87
CA VAL A 6 -2.29 16.33 5.85
C VAL A 6 -1.79 14.96 5.38
N LEU A 7 -1.92 14.67 4.09
CA LEU A 7 -1.61 13.38 3.50
C LEU A 7 -0.70 13.53 2.27
N SER A 8 0.37 12.74 2.19
CA SER A 8 1.14 12.53 0.98
C SER A 8 0.76 11.18 0.38
N ILE A 9 0.21 11.20 -0.84
CA ILE A 9 -0.06 10.00 -1.63
C ILE A 9 1.14 9.75 -2.54
N ILE A 10 1.77 8.59 -2.39
CA ILE A 10 2.98 8.21 -3.11
C ILE A 10 2.63 7.14 -4.14
N THR A 11 2.85 7.43 -5.42
CA THR A 11 2.69 6.49 -6.52
C THR A 11 4.03 6.13 -7.10
N VAL A 12 4.31 4.83 -7.18
CA VAL A 12 5.47 4.31 -7.91
C VAL A 12 4.99 3.74 -9.25
N SER A 13 5.70 4.08 -10.32
CA SER A 13 5.43 3.61 -11.68
C SER A 13 6.74 3.32 -12.39
N ALA A 14 6.78 2.27 -13.22
CA ALA A 14 7.94 1.97 -14.03
C ALA A 14 7.47 1.46 -15.40
N PHE A 15 7.66 2.27 -16.43
CA PHE A 15 7.33 1.96 -17.82
C PHE A 15 5.87 1.53 -18.03
N ASP A 16 4.95 2.16 -17.28
CA ASP A 16 3.52 1.84 -17.30
C ASP A 16 2.66 3.11 -17.39
N GLU A 17 2.69 3.73 -18.54
CA GLU A 17 2.00 4.99 -18.85
C GLU A 17 0.49 4.89 -18.69
N ILE A 18 -0.08 3.76 -19.13
CA ILE A 18 -1.53 3.56 -19.15
C ILE A 18 -2.06 3.54 -17.72
N ARG A 19 -1.43 2.74 -16.86
CA ARG A 19 -1.86 2.62 -15.46
C ARG A 19 -1.58 3.90 -14.68
N LEU A 20 -0.40 4.52 -14.87
CA LEU A 20 -0.10 5.82 -14.27
C LEU A 20 -1.12 6.89 -14.67
N SER A 21 -1.52 6.94 -15.93
CA SER A 21 -2.53 7.88 -16.42
C SER A 21 -3.87 7.72 -15.69
N LYS A 22 -4.32 6.48 -15.41
CA LYS A 22 -5.54 6.23 -14.64
C LYS A 22 -5.44 6.80 -13.22
N THR A 23 -4.35 6.49 -12.52
CA THR A 23 -4.13 6.97 -11.15
C THR A 23 -4.10 8.49 -11.11
N MET A 24 -3.33 9.13 -12.00
CA MET A 24 -3.24 10.59 -12.05
C MET A 24 -4.58 11.25 -12.37
N ASN A 25 -5.34 10.69 -13.32
CA ASN A 25 -6.66 11.23 -13.67
C ASN A 25 -7.66 11.16 -12.50
N SER A 26 -7.61 10.11 -11.70
CA SER A 26 -8.47 9.97 -10.51
C SER A 26 -8.12 10.98 -9.41
N LEU A 27 -6.85 11.41 -9.33
CA LEU A 27 -6.33 12.33 -8.32
C LEU A 27 -6.30 13.80 -8.75
N ALA A 28 -6.49 14.11 -10.04
CA ALA A 28 -6.33 15.46 -10.59
C ALA A 28 -7.25 16.52 -9.96
N ARG A 29 -8.37 16.13 -9.36
CA ARG A 29 -9.38 17.05 -8.78
C ARG A 29 -9.44 17.02 -7.26
N VAL A 30 -8.40 16.53 -6.64
CA VAL A 30 -8.34 16.32 -5.18
C VAL A 30 -8.14 17.62 -4.41
N SER A 31 -8.50 17.61 -3.14
CA SER A 31 -8.45 18.71 -2.19
C SER A 31 -7.03 19.28 -2.00
N LYS A 32 -6.96 20.55 -1.59
CA LYS A 32 -5.68 21.26 -1.35
C LYS A 32 -4.85 20.72 -0.19
N ASN A 33 -5.40 19.84 0.66
CA ASN A 33 -4.73 19.31 1.85
C ASN A 33 -3.93 18.02 1.58
N VAL A 34 -3.71 17.69 0.31
CA VAL A 34 -3.00 16.49 -0.12
C VAL A 34 -1.76 16.89 -0.91
N GLU A 35 -0.68 16.16 -0.72
CA GLU A 35 0.50 16.17 -1.57
C GLU A 35 0.51 14.90 -2.42
N TYR A 36 0.79 15.04 -3.70
CA TYR A 36 0.91 13.91 -4.61
C TYR A 36 2.34 13.76 -5.11
N ILE A 37 2.94 12.59 -4.89
CA ILE A 37 4.33 12.29 -5.25
C ILE A 37 4.35 11.11 -6.21
N VAL A 38 4.91 11.30 -7.39
CA VAL A 38 5.15 10.23 -8.37
C VAL A 38 6.64 9.90 -8.41
N VAL A 39 6.98 8.64 -8.24
CA VAL A 39 8.36 8.14 -8.35
C VAL A 39 8.46 7.25 -9.58
N ILE A 40 9.36 7.62 -10.51
CA ILE A 40 9.59 6.91 -11.78
C ILE A 40 11.08 6.70 -12.03
N PRO A 41 11.47 5.68 -12.81
CA PRO A 41 12.85 5.54 -13.29
C PRO A 41 13.33 6.77 -14.08
N GLU A 42 14.60 7.13 -13.92
CA GLU A 42 15.22 8.28 -14.62
C GLU A 42 15.04 8.21 -16.15
N ASN A 43 15.03 7.02 -16.73
CA ASN A 43 14.90 6.78 -18.16
C ASN A 43 13.46 6.48 -18.62
N ASP A 44 12.46 6.60 -17.76
CA ASP A 44 11.04 6.41 -18.11
C ASP A 44 10.43 7.70 -18.68
N LEU A 45 10.71 7.93 -19.95
CA LEU A 45 10.21 9.12 -20.66
C LEU A 45 8.69 9.09 -20.83
N GLY A 46 8.09 7.92 -20.95
CA GLY A 46 6.65 7.77 -21.10
C GLY A 46 5.89 8.22 -19.85
N SER A 47 6.24 7.71 -18.69
CA SER A 47 5.66 8.15 -17.42
C SER A 47 5.93 9.63 -17.14
N LYS A 48 7.10 10.17 -17.53
CA LYS A 48 7.40 11.60 -17.46
C LYS A 48 6.44 12.43 -18.32
N ASN A 49 6.15 11.99 -19.53
CA ASN A 49 5.20 12.67 -20.42
C ASN A 49 3.77 12.67 -19.83
N ILE A 50 3.35 11.57 -19.21
CA ILE A 50 2.07 11.50 -18.49
C ILE A 50 2.05 12.53 -17.35
N TRP A 51 3.12 12.58 -16.53
CA TRP A 51 3.24 13.58 -15.47
C TRP A 51 3.11 15.01 -16.00
N GLU A 52 3.86 15.38 -17.02
CA GLU A 52 3.83 16.73 -17.62
C GLU A 52 2.44 17.11 -18.11
N LYS A 53 1.67 16.15 -18.65
CA LYS A 53 0.29 16.35 -19.10
C LYS A 53 -0.64 16.66 -17.93
N PHE A 54 -0.56 15.88 -16.84
CA PHE A 54 -1.54 15.95 -15.75
C PHE A 54 -1.18 16.96 -14.65
N LYS A 55 0.10 17.30 -14.45
CA LYS A 55 0.54 18.14 -13.33
C LYS A 55 -0.17 19.47 -13.20
N LYS A 56 -0.71 20.01 -14.31
CA LYS A 56 -1.45 21.28 -14.35
C LYS A 56 -2.89 21.16 -13.84
N ASP A 57 -3.42 19.93 -13.82
CA ASP A 57 -4.80 19.67 -13.42
C ASP A 57 -4.93 19.44 -11.91
N PHE A 58 -3.79 19.37 -11.21
CA PHE A 58 -3.78 19.19 -9.76
C PHE A 58 -3.96 20.52 -9.02
N ASN A 59 -4.90 20.55 -8.10
CA ASN A 59 -5.12 21.67 -7.17
C ASN A 59 -4.21 21.59 -5.94
N SER A 60 -3.46 20.51 -5.80
CA SER A 60 -2.60 20.16 -4.66
C SER A 60 -1.11 20.29 -5.02
N THR A 61 -0.25 20.24 -4.01
CA THR A 61 1.20 20.16 -4.22
C THR A 61 1.55 18.84 -4.89
N THR A 62 2.29 18.91 -6.00
CA THR A 62 2.68 17.71 -6.74
C THR A 62 4.17 17.69 -7.01
N LYS A 63 4.78 16.48 -6.94
CA LYS A 63 6.21 16.27 -7.19
C LYS A 63 6.43 15.05 -8.07
N ILE A 64 7.41 15.12 -8.95
CA ILE A 64 7.98 13.96 -9.63
C ILE A 64 9.39 13.72 -9.11
N ILE A 65 9.73 12.47 -8.84
CA ILE A 65 11.01 12.04 -8.33
C ILE A 65 11.54 10.95 -9.25
N HIS A 66 12.82 11.04 -9.58
CA HIS A 66 13.48 10.06 -10.42
C HIS A 66 14.27 9.10 -9.55
N ASP A 67 14.10 7.80 -9.76
CA ASP A 67 14.82 6.73 -9.09
C ASP A 67 15.74 5.95 -10.03
N LYS A 68 16.58 5.10 -9.45
CA LYS A 68 17.53 4.25 -10.21
C LYS A 68 16.93 2.91 -10.65
N ASN A 69 15.61 2.73 -10.56
CA ASN A 69 14.91 1.48 -10.86
C ASN A 69 15.49 0.23 -10.13
N ILE A 70 15.76 0.40 -8.83
CA ILE A 70 16.39 -0.65 -8.01
C ILE A 70 15.33 -1.61 -7.43
N GLY A 71 14.09 -1.11 -7.24
CA GLY A 71 12.97 -1.88 -6.74
C GLY A 71 11.82 -1.02 -6.24
N VAL A 72 10.64 -1.64 -6.13
CA VAL A 72 9.40 -0.93 -5.78
C VAL A 72 9.45 -0.30 -4.39
N TYR A 73 10.01 -0.99 -3.40
CA TYR A 73 10.07 -0.48 -2.02
C TYR A 73 11.18 0.53 -1.82
N GLU A 74 12.26 0.45 -2.60
CA GLU A 74 13.27 1.49 -2.69
C GLU A 74 12.67 2.80 -3.22
N ALA A 75 11.87 2.71 -4.29
CA ALA A 75 11.15 3.86 -4.85
C ALA A 75 10.12 4.42 -3.86
N MET A 76 9.35 3.57 -3.17
CA MET A 76 8.41 3.99 -2.13
C MET A 76 9.11 4.73 -0.98
N ASN A 77 10.23 4.19 -0.47
CA ASN A 77 11.02 4.84 0.58
C ASN A 77 11.59 6.19 0.11
N LEU A 78 12.03 6.27 -1.14
CA LEU A 78 12.48 7.53 -1.73
C LEU A 78 11.34 8.55 -1.77
N GLY A 79 10.13 8.14 -2.16
CA GLY A 79 8.93 8.97 -2.13
C GLY A 79 8.63 9.51 -0.72
N VAL A 80 8.67 8.64 0.31
CA VAL A 80 8.48 9.05 1.71
C VAL A 80 9.52 10.07 2.16
N SER A 81 10.79 9.91 1.76
CA SER A 81 11.85 10.84 2.14
C SER A 81 11.63 12.27 1.63
N GLN A 82 10.83 12.42 0.57
CA GLN A 82 10.47 13.71 -0.05
C GLN A 82 9.06 14.19 0.34
N ALA A 83 8.31 13.37 1.07
CA ALA A 83 6.97 13.69 1.53
C ALA A 83 6.99 14.76 2.63
N THR A 84 6.07 15.71 2.54
CA THR A 84 5.88 16.80 3.51
C THR A 84 4.58 16.67 4.30
N GLY A 85 3.70 15.76 3.91
CA GLY A 85 2.46 15.46 4.62
C GLY A 85 2.69 14.82 5.99
N GLU A 86 1.77 15.08 6.91
CA GLU A 86 1.81 14.47 8.23
C GLU A 86 1.63 12.95 8.16
N TYR A 87 0.85 12.49 7.19
CA TYR A 87 0.60 11.07 6.89
C TYR A 87 1.08 10.71 5.50
N VAL A 88 1.36 9.42 5.30
CA VAL A 88 1.76 8.84 4.01
C VAL A 88 0.90 7.62 3.69
N CYS A 89 0.58 7.44 2.41
CA CYS A 89 0.02 6.22 1.86
C CYS A 89 0.61 5.92 0.48
N PHE A 90 0.43 4.67 0.00
CA PHE A 90 1.04 4.18 -1.22
C PHE A 90 -0.04 3.64 -2.16
N TRP A 91 -0.25 4.32 -3.28
CA TRP A 91 -1.12 3.88 -4.36
C TRP A 91 -0.27 3.64 -5.60
N ASN A 92 -0.18 2.40 -6.01
CA ASN A 92 0.63 2.05 -7.17
C ASN A 92 -0.01 2.56 -8.46
N SER A 93 0.77 2.59 -9.51
CA SER A 93 0.28 2.83 -10.87
C SER A 93 -0.88 1.87 -11.18
N GLY A 94 -2.05 2.40 -11.57
CA GLY A 94 -3.31 1.69 -11.78
C GLY A 94 -4.31 1.79 -10.63
N ASP A 95 -3.89 2.06 -9.40
CA ASP A 95 -4.82 2.29 -8.29
C ASP A 95 -5.51 3.65 -8.47
N GLU A 96 -6.81 3.72 -8.18
CA GLU A 96 -7.61 4.92 -8.43
C GLU A 96 -8.32 5.39 -7.17
N LEU A 97 -8.40 6.70 -6.98
CA LEU A 97 -9.30 7.29 -5.98
C LEU A 97 -10.75 7.00 -6.36
N ILE A 98 -11.57 6.53 -5.41
CA ILE A 98 -12.98 6.23 -5.65
C ILE A 98 -13.79 7.51 -5.82
N SER A 99 -13.62 8.48 -4.91
CA SER A 99 -14.25 9.81 -5.02
C SER A 99 -13.49 10.86 -4.21
N SER A 100 -13.64 12.13 -4.58
CA SER A 100 -13.12 13.26 -3.78
C SER A 100 -13.70 13.26 -2.37
N ASP A 101 -15.00 13.01 -2.23
CA ASP A 101 -15.69 13.01 -0.94
C ASP A 101 -15.12 11.94 0.01
N SER A 102 -14.80 10.75 -0.50
CA SER A 102 -14.20 9.69 0.32
C SER A 102 -12.82 10.09 0.85
N LEU A 103 -12.06 10.84 0.06
CA LEU A 103 -10.76 11.36 0.48
C LEU A 103 -10.91 12.49 1.50
N ASP A 104 -11.87 13.39 1.33
CA ASP A 104 -12.14 14.47 2.28
C ASP A 104 -12.57 13.91 3.65
N ILE A 105 -13.45 12.89 3.68
CA ILE A 105 -13.81 12.17 4.91
C ILE A 105 -12.58 11.47 5.54
N LEU A 106 -11.70 10.88 4.73
CA LEU A 106 -10.45 10.30 5.22
C LEU A 106 -9.56 11.37 5.87
N ILE A 107 -9.37 12.52 5.23
CA ILE A 107 -8.58 13.64 5.77
C ILE A 107 -9.16 14.12 7.11
N GLU A 108 -10.47 14.26 7.20
CA GLU A 108 -11.16 14.63 8.45
C GLU A 108 -10.92 13.58 9.56
N ALA A 109 -10.98 12.29 9.22
CA ALA A 109 -10.69 11.20 10.17
C ALA A 109 -9.22 11.23 10.65
N LEU A 110 -8.27 11.53 9.77
CA LEU A 110 -6.85 11.67 10.11
C LEU A 110 -6.61 12.86 11.05
N GLN A 111 -7.29 13.99 10.82
CA GLN A 111 -7.15 15.20 11.62
C GLN A 111 -7.83 15.06 13.00
N SER A 112 -9.02 14.46 13.04
CA SER A 112 -9.81 14.36 14.27
C SER A 112 -9.31 13.27 15.21
N ALA A 113 -9.01 12.07 14.70
CA ALA A 113 -8.54 10.95 15.51
C ALA A 113 -7.01 10.96 15.73
N ALA A 114 -6.26 11.66 14.88
CA ALA A 114 -4.80 11.78 14.90
C ALA A 114 -4.06 10.45 15.17
N PRO A 115 -4.40 9.34 14.46
CA PRO A 115 -3.87 8.01 14.75
C PRO A 115 -2.39 7.90 14.37
N LEU A 116 -1.66 6.91 14.94
CA LEU A 116 -0.33 6.56 14.44
C LEU A 116 -0.41 5.89 13.07
N TRP A 117 -1.45 5.08 12.85
CA TRP A 117 -1.79 4.53 11.55
C TRP A 117 -3.28 4.18 11.48
N LEU A 118 -3.78 4.12 10.26
CA LEU A 118 -5.18 3.91 9.94
C LEU A 118 -5.30 2.87 8.84
N ILE A 119 -6.36 2.07 8.87
CA ILE A 119 -6.79 1.21 7.77
C ILE A 119 -8.15 1.70 7.29
N CYS A 120 -8.25 2.03 6.01
CA CYS A 120 -9.52 2.28 5.31
C CYS A 120 -9.93 1.06 4.50
N GLN A 121 -11.08 1.15 3.81
CA GLN A 121 -11.53 0.11 2.90
C GLN A 121 -11.03 0.38 1.47
N GLY A 122 -10.81 -0.70 0.72
CA GLY A 122 -10.50 -0.67 -0.70
C GLY A 122 -11.59 -1.39 -1.51
N ASP A 123 -11.80 -0.94 -2.75
CA ASP A 123 -12.55 -1.68 -3.76
C ASP A 123 -11.57 -2.54 -4.57
N PHE A 124 -11.72 -3.86 -4.44
CA PHE A 124 -10.84 -4.81 -5.12
C PHE A 124 -11.60 -5.47 -6.26
N THR A 125 -11.10 -5.34 -7.49
CA THR A 125 -11.76 -5.86 -8.70
C THR A 125 -11.97 -7.39 -8.70
N TRP A 126 -11.35 -8.13 -7.77
CA TRP A 126 -11.40 -9.60 -7.68
C TRP A 126 -12.11 -10.16 -6.44
N HIS A 127 -12.37 -9.36 -5.44
CA HIS A 127 -13.05 -9.77 -4.21
C HIS A 127 -14.15 -8.79 -3.87
N LYS A 128 -15.26 -9.32 -3.33
CA LYS A 128 -16.20 -8.46 -2.60
C LYS A 128 -15.40 -7.72 -1.53
N PRO A 129 -15.64 -6.40 -1.34
CA PRO A 129 -15.01 -5.67 -0.24
C PRO A 129 -15.17 -6.48 1.04
N LEU A 130 -14.07 -6.79 1.69
CA LEU A 130 -14.11 -7.47 2.97
C LEU A 130 -14.56 -6.41 3.99
N ILE A 131 -15.87 -6.23 4.13
CA ILE A 131 -16.45 -5.38 5.17
C ILE A 131 -16.29 -6.15 6.47
N LEU A 132 -15.12 -6.02 7.07
CA LEU A 132 -14.86 -6.55 8.40
C LEU A 132 -15.37 -5.53 9.42
N ASP A 133 -16.11 -5.99 10.40
CA ASP A 133 -16.36 -5.16 11.55
C ASP A 133 -15.06 -4.93 12.36
N ASN A 134 -15.07 -3.98 13.27
CA ASN A 134 -13.89 -3.64 14.05
C ASN A 134 -13.35 -4.82 14.87
N SER A 135 -14.17 -5.82 15.22
CA SER A 135 -13.77 -6.98 16.00
C SER A 135 -13.05 -8.01 15.11
N GLU A 136 -13.53 -8.22 13.90
CA GLU A 136 -12.90 -9.08 12.92
C GLU A 136 -11.56 -8.52 12.45
N LEU A 137 -11.50 -7.20 12.15
CA LEU A 137 -10.26 -6.49 11.80
C LEU A 137 -9.21 -6.58 12.93
N LYS A 138 -9.62 -6.41 14.20
CA LYS A 138 -8.74 -6.65 15.34
C LYS A 138 -8.19 -8.05 15.35
N GLY A 139 -9.02 -9.06 15.07
CA GLY A 139 -8.59 -10.44 14.97
C GLY A 139 -7.54 -10.64 13.87
N PHE A 140 -7.71 -10.05 12.69
CA PHE A 140 -6.76 -10.14 11.58
C PHE A 140 -5.45 -9.44 11.88
N VAL A 141 -5.47 -8.20 12.37
CA VAL A 141 -4.27 -7.45 12.72
C VAL A 141 -3.47 -8.19 13.81
N LEU A 142 -4.14 -8.80 14.78
CA LEU A 142 -3.49 -9.52 15.87
C LEU A 142 -2.96 -10.90 15.48
N HIS A 143 -3.61 -11.59 14.54
CA HIS A 143 -3.36 -13.01 14.27
C HIS A 143 -2.86 -13.34 12.88
N GLU A 144 -3.32 -12.62 11.84
CA GLU A 144 -2.97 -12.89 10.43
C GLU A 144 -2.83 -11.60 9.59
N PRO A 145 -2.02 -10.60 10.01
CA PRO A 145 -1.97 -9.29 9.34
C PRO A 145 -1.57 -9.37 7.87
N ALA A 146 -0.84 -10.42 7.47
CA ALA A 146 -0.33 -10.59 6.12
C ALA A 146 -1.37 -11.03 5.08
N LYS A 147 -2.56 -11.46 5.52
CA LYS A 147 -3.44 -12.21 4.63
C LYS A 147 -4.51 -11.36 3.94
N PHE A 148 -4.85 -10.22 4.52
CA PHE A 148 -6.04 -9.48 4.12
C PHE A 148 -5.90 -7.95 4.10
N ILE A 149 -4.77 -7.41 4.54
CA ILE A 149 -4.55 -5.96 4.55
C ILE A 149 -3.71 -5.60 3.33
N SER A 150 -4.32 -4.92 2.38
CA SER A 150 -3.61 -4.34 1.25
C SER A 150 -2.92 -3.05 1.67
N HIS A 151 -1.66 -2.85 1.30
CA HIS A 151 -0.94 -1.64 1.67
C HIS A 151 -1.58 -0.36 1.14
N GLN A 152 -2.35 -0.45 0.05
CA GLN A 152 -3.09 0.70 -0.50
C GLN A 152 -4.16 1.24 0.45
N THR A 153 -4.66 0.39 1.36
CA THR A 153 -5.64 0.79 2.38
C THR A 153 -5.01 1.26 3.68
N VAL A 154 -3.67 1.26 3.77
CA VAL A 154 -2.92 1.63 4.98
C VAL A 154 -2.41 3.05 4.86
N ILE A 155 -2.74 3.87 5.84
CA ILE A 155 -2.22 5.22 5.99
C ILE A 155 -1.44 5.29 7.30
N ALA A 156 -0.20 5.75 7.27
CA ALA A 156 0.64 5.84 8.45
C ALA A 156 1.08 7.29 8.70
N ARG A 157 1.14 7.71 9.96
CA ARG A 157 1.82 8.96 10.32
C ARG A 157 3.27 8.86 9.87
N LYS A 158 3.75 9.84 9.10
CA LYS A 158 5.09 9.80 8.51
C LYS A 158 6.18 9.55 9.55
N SER A 159 6.14 10.25 10.68
CA SER A 159 7.11 10.06 11.76
C SER A 159 7.08 8.64 12.35
N PHE A 160 5.91 8.01 12.43
CA PHE A 160 5.78 6.62 12.87
C PHE A 160 6.38 5.64 11.86
N PHE A 161 6.13 5.87 10.56
CA PHE A 161 6.71 5.08 9.47
C PHE A 161 8.24 5.20 9.43
N ASP A 162 8.76 6.43 9.58
CA ASP A 162 10.20 6.73 9.60
C ASP A 162 10.90 6.08 10.80
N ASN A 163 10.28 6.11 11.99
CA ASN A 163 10.81 5.47 13.19
C ASN A 163 10.94 3.94 13.07
N LEU A 164 10.21 3.34 12.13
CA LEU A 164 10.31 1.92 11.78
C LEU A 164 11.29 1.66 10.61
N ASN A 165 12.05 2.68 10.19
CA ASN A 165 12.99 2.67 9.07
C ASN A 165 12.35 2.39 7.70
N GLY A 166 11.06 2.70 7.53
CA GLY A 166 10.35 2.49 6.28
C GLY A 166 10.24 1.02 5.88
N PHE A 167 10.07 0.77 4.59
CA PHE A 167 10.04 -0.58 4.06
C PHE A 167 11.43 -1.24 4.09
N ASN A 168 11.50 -2.47 4.59
CA ASN A 168 12.73 -3.27 4.54
C ASN A 168 12.95 -3.81 3.12
N THR A 169 13.83 -3.17 2.37
CA THR A 169 14.09 -3.46 0.95
C THR A 169 14.80 -4.79 0.68
N ARG A 170 15.17 -5.55 1.71
CA ARG A 170 15.59 -6.95 1.57
C ARG A 170 14.44 -7.84 1.10
N PHE A 171 13.21 -7.49 1.45
CA PHE A 171 12.00 -8.10 0.89
C PHE A 171 11.61 -7.36 -0.39
N LYS A 172 11.55 -8.08 -1.51
CA LYS A 172 11.29 -7.48 -2.83
C LYS A 172 9.81 -7.49 -3.21
N VAL A 173 8.99 -8.29 -2.52
CA VAL A 173 7.56 -8.49 -2.86
C VAL A 173 6.63 -8.33 -1.66
N ALA A 174 7.12 -8.49 -0.43
CA ALA A 174 6.30 -8.51 0.78
C ALA A 174 6.81 -7.59 1.90
N ALA A 175 7.56 -6.51 1.56
CA ALA A 175 8.03 -5.56 2.57
C ALA A 175 6.88 -4.78 3.21
N ASP A 176 5.79 -4.53 2.50
CA ASP A 176 4.55 -3.96 3.01
C ASP A 176 3.94 -4.83 4.11
N THR A 177 3.89 -6.14 3.90
CA THR A 177 3.46 -7.13 4.90
C THR A 177 4.33 -7.06 6.16
N ALA A 178 5.66 -6.99 6.00
CA ALA A 178 6.58 -6.85 7.12
C ALA A 178 6.32 -5.54 7.91
N GLN A 179 6.09 -4.44 7.19
CA GLN A 179 5.81 -3.14 7.80
C GLN A 179 4.48 -3.14 8.58
N ILE A 180 3.42 -3.72 8.00
CA ILE A 180 2.12 -3.85 8.69
C ILE A 180 2.25 -4.67 9.97
N ILE A 181 3.01 -5.78 9.94
CA ILE A 181 3.28 -6.59 11.12
C ILE A 181 4.02 -5.78 12.18
N LEU A 182 5.05 -5.02 11.82
CA LEU A 182 5.80 -4.19 12.76
C LEU A 182 4.90 -3.13 13.40
N MET A 183 4.13 -2.40 12.61
CA MET A 183 3.17 -1.41 13.11
C MET A 183 2.16 -2.03 14.06
N SER A 184 1.61 -3.20 13.72
CA SER A 184 0.61 -3.91 14.53
C SER A 184 1.14 -4.42 15.87
N GLN A 185 2.45 -4.60 16.01
CA GLN A 185 3.08 -5.00 17.27
C GLN A 185 3.23 -3.84 18.25
N ILE A 186 3.21 -2.62 17.75
CA ILE A 186 3.35 -1.40 18.57
C ILE A 186 1.97 -0.88 18.98
N THR A 187 1.05 -0.75 18.03
CA THR A 187 -0.29 -0.23 18.29
C THR A 187 -1.32 -0.76 17.32
N MET A 188 -2.57 -0.80 17.74
CA MET A 188 -3.69 -1.11 16.86
C MET A 188 -3.96 0.06 15.91
N PRO A 189 -4.35 -0.19 14.66
CA PRO A 189 -4.77 0.85 13.74
C PRO A 189 -6.10 1.47 14.16
N TYR A 190 -6.33 2.70 13.73
CA TYR A 190 -7.66 3.24 13.63
C TYR A 190 -8.35 2.65 12.41
N PHE A 191 -9.56 2.14 12.56
CA PHE A 191 -10.33 1.58 11.45
C PHE A 191 -11.34 2.61 10.95
N ALA A 192 -11.16 3.06 9.72
CA ALA A 192 -12.09 3.95 9.05
C ALA A 192 -12.97 3.15 8.08
N ASN A 193 -14.29 3.17 8.33
CA ASN A 193 -15.26 2.50 7.46
C ASN A 193 -15.55 3.35 6.21
N ILE A 194 -14.52 3.64 5.44
CA ILE A 194 -14.56 4.51 4.26
C ILE A 194 -13.86 3.79 3.12
N GLN A 195 -14.53 3.65 1.98
CA GLN A 195 -13.89 3.17 0.75
C GLN A 195 -13.21 4.34 0.05
N VAL A 196 -11.88 4.29 -0.06
CA VAL A 196 -11.09 5.40 -0.60
C VAL A 196 -10.39 5.03 -1.92
N VAL A 197 -9.88 3.81 -2.03
CA VAL A 197 -9.05 3.38 -3.16
C VAL A 197 -9.64 2.18 -3.86
N ARG A 198 -9.69 2.23 -5.20
CA ARG A 198 -9.89 1.06 -6.07
C ARG A 198 -8.53 0.51 -6.45
N VAL A 199 -8.29 -0.75 -6.10
CA VAL A 199 -7.02 -1.43 -6.34
C VAL A 199 -7.08 -2.20 -7.66
N GLU A 200 -6.20 -1.86 -8.60
CA GLU A 200 -6.14 -2.54 -9.89
C GLU A 200 -5.41 -3.88 -9.80
N THR A 201 -5.87 -4.84 -10.60
CA THR A 201 -5.29 -6.18 -10.73
C THR A 201 -5.17 -6.62 -12.18
N PRO A 202 -4.21 -7.49 -12.49
CA PRO A 202 -3.19 -8.09 -11.60
C PRO A 202 -2.16 -7.08 -11.11
N ASN A 203 -1.82 -7.15 -9.82
CA ASN A 203 -0.80 -6.28 -9.21
C ASN A 203 0.59 -6.93 -9.26
N PHE A 204 1.62 -6.18 -8.87
CA PHE A 204 3.02 -6.64 -8.84
C PHE A 204 3.19 -7.99 -8.13
N ALA A 205 2.56 -8.16 -6.96
CA ALA A 205 2.69 -9.39 -6.16
C ALA A 205 2.12 -10.63 -6.88
N SER A 206 1.11 -10.48 -7.76
CA SER A 206 0.52 -11.59 -8.50
C SER A 206 1.50 -12.24 -9.48
N HIS A 207 2.43 -11.46 -10.03
CA HIS A 207 3.48 -11.97 -10.92
C HIS A 207 4.59 -12.73 -10.19
N TYR A 208 4.79 -12.44 -8.89
CA TYR A 208 5.88 -13.00 -8.07
C TYR A 208 5.39 -13.93 -6.96
N GLN A 209 4.31 -14.69 -7.18
CA GLN A 209 3.64 -15.49 -6.15
C GLN A 209 4.58 -16.41 -5.33
N ARG A 210 5.54 -17.09 -5.97
CA ARG A 210 6.48 -17.97 -5.27
C ARG A 210 7.37 -17.18 -4.31
N ARG A 211 7.92 -16.07 -4.80
CA ARG A 211 8.80 -15.20 -3.99
C ARG A 211 8.02 -14.56 -2.85
N SER A 212 6.81 -14.06 -3.12
CA SER A 212 5.92 -13.52 -2.10
C SER A 212 5.69 -14.51 -0.95
N ARG A 213 5.38 -15.77 -1.26
CA ARG A 213 5.22 -16.82 -0.24
C ARG A 213 6.48 -17.07 0.57
N SER A 214 7.63 -17.19 -0.08
CA SER A 214 8.92 -17.39 0.60
C SER A 214 9.27 -16.22 1.51
N GLU A 215 9.04 -15.00 1.07
CA GLU A 215 9.26 -13.80 1.88
C GLU A 215 8.28 -13.73 3.06
N ILE A 216 6.99 -14.06 2.88
CA ILE A 216 6.00 -14.13 3.98
C ILE A 216 6.39 -15.16 5.03
N VAL A 217 6.92 -16.33 4.62
CA VAL A 217 7.49 -17.32 5.57
C VAL A 217 8.61 -16.71 6.38
N LEU A 218 9.58 -16.09 5.71
CA LEU A 218 10.73 -15.47 6.36
C LEU A 218 10.31 -14.34 7.30
N ILE A 219 9.40 -13.47 6.86
CA ILE A 219 8.83 -12.40 7.67
C ILE A 219 8.15 -12.96 8.92
N SER A 220 7.37 -14.03 8.77
CA SER A 220 6.71 -14.68 9.91
C SER A 220 7.71 -15.24 10.91
N LEU A 221 8.82 -15.81 10.43
CA LEU A 221 9.90 -16.31 11.27
C LEU A 221 10.69 -15.19 11.98
N LEU A 222 10.90 -14.08 11.33
CA LEU A 222 11.69 -12.95 11.85
C LEU A 222 10.88 -12.09 12.83
N TYR A 223 9.66 -11.75 12.48
CA TYR A 223 8.88 -10.73 13.17
C TYR A 223 7.78 -11.26 14.09
N LEU A 224 7.26 -12.49 13.89
CA LEU A 224 6.26 -13.06 14.79
C LEU A 224 6.93 -13.87 15.92
N ARG A 225 6.31 -13.90 17.11
CA ARG A 225 6.80 -14.64 18.29
C ARG A 225 5.70 -15.54 18.87
N GLY A 226 6.13 -16.58 19.60
CA GLY A 226 5.23 -17.49 20.33
C GLY A 226 4.22 -18.20 19.43
N THR A 227 3.00 -18.34 19.92
CA THR A 227 1.91 -19.04 19.23
C THR A 227 1.54 -18.44 17.89
N LYS A 228 1.73 -17.12 17.69
CA LYS A 228 1.50 -16.44 16.41
C LYS A 228 2.45 -16.95 15.33
N ARG A 229 3.72 -17.18 15.66
CA ARG A 229 4.72 -17.75 14.76
C ARG A 229 4.33 -19.16 14.31
N VAL A 230 3.94 -20.02 15.26
CA VAL A 230 3.51 -21.40 14.98
C VAL A 230 2.27 -21.42 14.10
N LYS A 231 1.28 -20.59 14.40
CA LYS A 231 0.02 -20.48 13.65
C LYS A 231 0.25 -19.98 12.22
N ALA A 232 1.08 -18.95 12.05
CA ALA A 232 1.46 -18.43 10.74
C ALA A 232 2.18 -19.50 9.91
N PHE A 233 3.15 -20.21 10.51
CA PHE A 233 3.87 -21.30 9.85
C PHE A 233 2.93 -22.44 9.41
N HIS A 234 2.03 -22.88 10.30
CA HIS A 234 1.02 -23.89 9.97
C HIS A 234 0.15 -23.48 8.78
N ASN A 235 -0.36 -22.25 8.78
CA ASN A 235 -1.21 -21.74 7.70
C ASN A 235 -0.47 -21.67 6.36
N ILE A 236 0.81 -21.29 6.37
CA ILE A 236 1.66 -21.25 5.19
C ILE A 236 1.87 -22.65 4.62
N VAL A 237 2.25 -23.62 5.48
CA VAL A 237 2.43 -25.01 5.08
C VAL A 237 1.14 -25.59 4.50
N LYS A 238 0.00 -25.34 5.14
CA LYS A 238 -1.32 -25.77 4.64
C LYS A 238 -1.63 -25.17 3.26
N ALA A 239 -1.38 -23.88 3.07
CA ALA A 239 -1.59 -23.21 1.79
C ALA A 239 -0.70 -23.78 0.67
N GLU A 240 0.55 -24.11 0.98
CA GLU A 240 1.49 -24.72 0.04
C GLU A 240 1.08 -26.16 -0.34
N LEU A 241 0.63 -26.95 0.62
CA LEU A 241 0.11 -28.29 0.35
C LEU A 241 -1.15 -28.27 -0.54
N ILE A 242 -2.08 -27.34 -0.30
CA ILE A 242 -3.25 -27.13 -1.16
C ILE A 242 -2.85 -26.71 -2.58
N PHE A 243 -1.87 -25.82 -2.69
CA PHE A 243 -1.35 -25.40 -4.00
C PHE A 243 -0.73 -26.55 -4.79
N LEU A 244 0.10 -27.36 -4.11
CA LEU A 244 0.72 -28.52 -4.72
C LEU A 244 -0.35 -29.55 -5.15
N TYR A 245 -1.31 -29.84 -4.28
CA TYR A 245 -2.44 -30.72 -4.59
C TYR A 245 -3.19 -30.25 -5.86
N ASN A 246 -3.59 -29.00 -5.90
CA ASN A 246 -4.30 -28.42 -7.06
C ASN A 246 -3.45 -28.44 -8.34
N LYS A 247 -2.13 -28.27 -8.25
CA LYS A 247 -1.22 -28.36 -9.38
C LYS A 247 -1.11 -29.78 -9.93
N PHE A 248 -1.10 -30.79 -9.05
CA PHE A 248 -1.05 -32.19 -9.47
C PHE A 248 -2.38 -32.69 -10.02
N THR A 249 -3.51 -32.23 -9.49
CA THR A 249 -4.85 -32.61 -9.97
C THR A 249 -5.22 -31.97 -11.30
N ARG A 250 -4.83 -30.68 -11.53
CA ARG A 250 -5.07 -30.00 -12.83
C ARG A 250 -4.21 -30.50 -13.99
N LYS A 251 -3.16 -31.28 -13.74
CA LYS A 251 -2.34 -31.91 -14.81
C LYS A 251 -2.90 -33.26 -15.29
N ARG A 252 -4.06 -33.71 -14.73
CA ARG A 252 -4.70 -34.99 -15.09
C ARG A 252 -5.99 -34.81 -15.90
N ILE A 253 -6.32 -33.62 -16.35
CA ILE A 253 -7.39 -33.28 -17.32
C ILE A 253 -6.70 -32.55 -18.49
#